data_a25232d34d3db3851f36cca0f91f9382
#
_entry.id   a25232d34d3db3851f36cca0f91f9382
#
_cell.length_a   1.000
_cell.length_b   1.000
_cell.length_c   1.000
_cell.angle_alpha   90.00
_cell.angle_beta   90.00
_cell.angle_gamma   90.00
#
_symmetry.space_group_name_H-M   'P 1'
#
loop_
_entity.id
_entity.type
_entity.pdbx_description
1 polymer ?
#
loop_
_entity_poly.entity_id
_entity_poly.type
_entity_poly.pdbx_seq_one_letter_code
_entity_poly.pdbx_strand_id
1 'polypeptide(L)'
;WTHLYGNPGNTSHSGDEWIKQEMSLQWFGGPGPQQMVDRHLRGSAPLYENGMLIVPGENVIVGVDPYNGTELWSRELERSQRYSMPYDTGYMSLNTGRLAIAVNDACDVLDALSGNRLESFDIPGNPVGKHWGYTVIQKDRLIGSIQKETASRTTPGYQQIDSDYRNNQPLVTSEALFGISINEPKDQW
;
A
#
# COMPACT_ATOMS: atom_id res chain seq x y z
N TRP A 1 9.07 -0.25 -9.01
CA TRP A 1 8.81 -0.43 -7.55
C TRP A 1 7.32 -0.58 -7.31
N THR A 2 6.76 -1.73 -7.64
CA THR A 2 5.31 -1.97 -7.68
C THR A 2 4.73 -2.51 -6.36
N HIS A 3 5.58 -2.92 -5.44
CA HIS A 3 5.21 -3.50 -4.15
C HIS A 3 6.09 -2.92 -3.04
N LEU A 4 5.75 -3.19 -1.78
CA LEU A 4 6.45 -2.65 -0.62
C LEU A 4 7.97 -2.80 -0.70
N TYR A 5 8.46 -3.95 -1.11
CA TYR A 5 9.89 -4.24 -1.27
C TYR A 5 10.28 -4.49 -2.74
N GLY A 6 9.79 -3.63 -3.62
CA GLY A 6 10.20 -3.57 -5.02
C GLY A 6 9.27 -4.30 -5.99
N ASN A 7 8.99 -5.57 -5.76
CA ASN A 7 8.21 -6.43 -6.64
C ASN A 7 7.37 -7.46 -5.85
N PRO A 8 6.53 -8.28 -6.51
CA PRO A 8 5.71 -9.29 -5.82
C PRO A 8 6.51 -10.30 -4.98
N GLY A 9 7.77 -10.54 -5.31
CA GLY A 9 8.67 -11.40 -4.55
C GLY A 9 9.34 -10.73 -3.35
N ASN A 10 9.07 -9.46 -3.09
CA ASN A 10 9.67 -8.67 -1.99
C ASN A 10 11.20 -8.72 -1.97
N THR A 11 11.83 -8.63 -3.14
CA THR A 11 13.29 -8.81 -3.27
C THR A 11 14.12 -7.64 -2.75
N SER A 12 13.51 -6.51 -2.45
CA SER A 12 14.17 -5.24 -2.06
C SER A 12 15.21 -4.76 -3.08
N HIS A 13 15.05 -5.15 -4.34
CA HIS A 13 16.00 -4.85 -5.41
C HIS A 13 15.25 -4.32 -6.63
N SER A 14 15.69 -3.18 -7.14
CA SER A 14 15.06 -2.53 -8.30
C SER A 14 15.40 -3.20 -9.64
N GLY A 15 16.50 -3.93 -9.70
CA GLY A 15 17.06 -4.43 -10.98
C GLY A 15 17.61 -3.33 -11.86
N ASP A 16 17.77 -2.11 -11.33
CA ASP A 16 18.27 -0.98 -12.11
C ASP A 16 19.75 -1.16 -12.46
N GLU A 17 20.04 -1.11 -13.74
CA GLU A 17 21.39 -1.17 -14.29
C GLU A 17 21.82 0.17 -14.93
N TRP A 18 20.92 1.15 -15.00
CA TRP A 18 21.12 2.38 -15.75
C TRP A 18 21.74 3.52 -14.93
N ILE A 19 21.41 3.61 -13.65
CA ILE A 19 21.91 4.69 -12.77
C ILE A 19 23.33 4.35 -12.35
N LYS A 20 24.31 4.93 -13.06
CA LYS A 20 25.75 4.73 -12.83
C LYS A 20 26.50 6.02 -12.54
N GLN A 21 25.82 7.16 -12.50
CA GLN A 21 26.41 8.49 -12.32
C GLN A 21 25.85 9.18 -11.11
N GLU A 22 26.40 10.35 -10.79
CA GLU A 22 25.91 11.21 -9.73
C GLU A 22 24.46 11.61 -9.98
N MET A 23 23.62 11.46 -8.96
CA MET A 23 22.23 11.87 -9.01
C MET A 23 22.08 13.33 -8.61
N SER A 24 21.18 14.03 -9.27
CA SER A 24 20.79 15.39 -8.91
C SER A 24 19.29 15.46 -8.61
N LEU A 25 18.89 16.48 -7.85
CA LEU A 25 17.50 16.76 -7.58
C LEU A 25 16.83 17.19 -8.88
N GLN A 26 15.81 16.44 -9.32
CA GLN A 26 15.10 16.71 -10.56
C GLN A 26 13.96 17.74 -10.35
N TRP A 27 13.21 17.59 -9.27
CA TRP A 27 12.13 18.51 -8.90
C TRP A 27 11.95 18.54 -7.39
N PHE A 28 11.27 19.59 -6.93
CA PHE A 28 10.90 19.78 -5.53
C PHE A 28 9.49 20.38 -5.46
N GLY A 29 8.61 19.79 -4.65
CA GLY A 29 7.23 20.28 -4.56
C GLY A 29 6.27 19.32 -3.86
N GLY A 30 4.99 19.42 -4.22
CA GLY A 30 3.91 18.61 -3.68
C GLY A 30 4.06 17.08 -3.86
N PRO A 31 3.22 16.29 -3.18
CA PRO A 31 2.08 16.69 -2.35
C PRO A 31 2.43 17.35 -1.02
N GLY A 32 3.71 17.32 -0.61
CA GLY A 32 4.19 17.98 0.60
C GLY A 32 3.72 17.32 1.92
N PRO A 33 4.22 17.81 3.06
CA PRO A 33 4.02 17.14 4.34
C PRO A 33 2.60 17.19 4.90
N GLN A 34 1.73 18.07 4.41
CA GLN A 34 0.36 18.23 4.93
C GLN A 34 -0.54 17.02 4.71
N GLN A 35 -0.26 16.24 3.65
CA GLN A 35 -1.02 15.05 3.31
C GLN A 35 -0.28 13.76 3.64
N MET A 36 0.95 13.86 4.12
CA MET A 36 1.79 12.70 4.41
C MET A 36 1.59 12.23 5.84
N VAL A 37 1.63 10.93 6.02
CA VAL A 37 1.69 10.30 7.34
C VAL A 37 2.95 10.80 8.05
N ASP A 38 2.84 11.11 9.34
CA ASP A 38 3.99 11.56 10.15
C ASP A 38 5.17 10.58 9.99
N ARG A 39 6.32 11.13 9.63
CA ARG A 39 7.53 10.37 9.32
C ARG A 39 8.02 9.44 10.44
N HIS A 40 7.68 9.75 11.68
CA HIS A 40 8.01 8.90 12.83
C HIS A 40 7.28 7.55 12.81
N LEU A 41 6.21 7.48 12.05
CA LEU A 41 5.35 6.31 11.96
C LEU A 41 5.73 5.37 10.81
N ARG A 42 6.77 5.67 10.05
CA ARG A 42 7.22 4.89 8.90
C ARG A 42 6.09 4.59 7.91
N GLY A 43 5.66 5.57 7.18
CA GLY A 43 4.73 5.40 6.06
C GLY A 43 5.26 4.41 5.01
N SER A 44 4.35 3.81 4.27
CA SER A 44 4.70 2.95 3.15
C SER A 44 5.46 3.72 2.08
N ALA A 45 6.41 3.05 1.43
CA ALA A 45 7.11 3.63 0.30
C ALA A 45 6.14 3.90 -0.86
N PRO A 46 6.35 4.97 -1.64
CA PRO A 46 5.63 5.19 -2.87
C PRO A 46 5.82 4.03 -3.85
N LEU A 47 4.80 3.76 -4.66
CA LEU A 47 4.86 2.76 -5.71
C LEU A 47 5.06 3.45 -7.06
N TYR A 48 5.73 2.76 -7.99
CA TYR A 48 5.97 3.27 -9.33
C TYR A 48 5.76 2.20 -10.39
N GLU A 49 4.99 2.55 -11.41
CA GLU A 49 4.83 1.73 -12.62
C GLU A 49 4.44 2.63 -13.82
N ASN A 50 5.08 2.40 -14.97
CA ASN A 50 4.70 2.99 -16.25
C ASN A 50 4.49 4.52 -16.23
N GLY A 51 5.39 5.25 -15.58
CA GLY A 51 5.33 6.72 -15.54
C GLY A 51 4.34 7.29 -14.52
N MET A 52 3.79 6.46 -13.63
CA MET A 52 2.92 6.89 -12.54
C MET A 52 3.59 6.62 -11.19
N LEU A 53 3.72 7.64 -10.37
CA LEU A 53 4.16 7.54 -8.99
C LEU A 53 2.93 7.62 -8.08
N ILE A 54 2.70 6.59 -7.29
CA ILE A 54 1.61 6.52 -6.31
C ILE A 54 2.16 6.81 -4.93
N VAL A 55 1.67 7.86 -4.31
CA VAL A 55 2.12 8.33 -3.01
C VAL A 55 1.00 8.14 -1.98
N PRO A 56 1.20 7.27 -0.97
CA PRO A 56 0.24 7.13 0.12
C PRO A 56 0.38 8.27 1.11
N GLY A 57 -0.75 8.82 1.53
CA GLY A 57 -0.84 9.85 2.55
C GLY A 57 -1.79 9.46 3.69
N GLU A 58 -2.15 10.44 4.50
CA GLU A 58 -3.09 10.27 5.59
C GLU A 58 -4.53 10.21 5.06
N ASN A 59 -5.12 9.02 4.97
CA ASN A 59 -6.43 8.75 4.36
C ASN A 59 -6.56 9.25 2.92
N VAL A 60 -5.45 9.37 2.21
CA VAL A 60 -5.41 9.84 0.83
C VAL A 60 -4.37 9.07 0.03
N ILE A 61 -4.66 8.83 -1.23
CA ILE A 61 -3.69 8.33 -2.20
C ILE A 61 -3.57 9.37 -3.30
N VAL A 62 -2.34 9.67 -3.70
CA VAL A 62 -2.04 10.69 -4.71
C VAL A 62 -1.27 10.07 -5.87
N GLY A 63 -1.76 10.28 -7.07
CA GLY A 63 -1.06 9.95 -8.31
C GLY A 63 -0.26 11.17 -8.80
N VAL A 64 1.03 10.98 -8.99
CA VAL A 64 1.98 12.07 -9.30
C VAL A 64 2.76 11.70 -10.56
N ASP A 65 3.01 12.70 -11.40
CA ASP A 65 3.99 12.60 -12.47
C ASP A 65 5.41 12.56 -11.87
N PRO A 66 6.14 11.45 -12.00
CA PRO A 66 7.45 11.29 -11.35
C PRO A 66 8.54 12.21 -11.94
N TYR A 67 8.32 12.79 -13.12
CA TYR A 67 9.31 13.60 -13.80
C TYR A 67 9.28 15.07 -13.38
N ASN A 68 8.12 15.56 -12.95
CA ASN A 68 7.96 16.98 -12.60
C ASN A 68 7.21 17.23 -11.29
N GLY A 69 6.71 16.17 -10.63
CA GLY A 69 6.01 16.27 -9.36
C GLY A 69 4.58 16.80 -9.45
N THR A 70 4.01 16.91 -10.65
CA THR A 70 2.64 17.36 -10.82
C THR A 70 1.66 16.33 -10.23
N GLU A 71 0.78 16.76 -9.35
CA GLU A 71 -0.35 15.96 -8.91
C GLU A 71 -1.32 15.78 -10.09
N LEU A 72 -1.53 14.54 -10.49
CA LEU A 72 -2.43 14.18 -11.59
C LEU A 72 -3.83 13.89 -11.07
N TRP A 73 -3.91 13.26 -9.91
CA TRP A 73 -5.15 12.99 -9.21
C TRP A 73 -4.88 12.76 -7.72
N SER A 74 -5.89 12.98 -6.89
CA SER A 74 -5.91 12.53 -5.50
C SER A 74 -7.25 11.90 -5.15
N ARG A 75 -7.22 10.94 -4.21
CA ARG A 75 -8.40 10.24 -3.78
C ARG A 75 -8.39 10.03 -2.27
N GLU A 76 -9.41 10.53 -1.61
CA GLU A 76 -9.66 10.23 -0.21
C GLU A 76 -10.12 8.78 -0.06
N LEU A 77 -9.45 8.05 0.83
CA LEU A 77 -9.75 6.67 1.19
C LEU A 77 -9.65 6.54 2.71
N GLU A 78 -10.76 6.79 3.39
CA GLU A 78 -10.82 6.67 4.83
C GLU A 78 -10.40 5.27 5.28
N ARG A 79 -9.59 5.19 6.34
CA ARG A 79 -9.04 3.94 6.91
C ARG A 79 -8.10 3.16 5.99
N SER A 80 -7.56 3.79 4.96
CA SER A 80 -6.49 3.20 4.14
C SER A 80 -5.11 3.38 4.78
N GLN A 81 -4.94 4.38 5.63
CA GLN A 81 -3.64 4.67 6.24
C GLN A 81 -3.21 3.60 7.23
N ARG A 82 -1.90 3.42 7.33
CA ARG A 82 -1.26 2.49 8.25
C ARG A 82 -0.11 3.21 8.98
N TYR A 83 -0.10 3.11 10.30
CA TYR A 83 0.87 3.83 11.13
C TYR A 83 1.96 2.95 11.71
N SER A 84 1.83 1.66 11.71
CA SER A 84 2.72 0.77 12.42
C SER A 84 3.57 -0.10 11.50
N MET A 85 4.41 0.54 10.68
CA MET A 85 5.49 -0.19 10.02
C MET A 85 6.55 -0.59 11.06
N PRO A 86 7.00 -1.83 11.13
CA PRO A 86 6.96 -2.89 10.12
C PRO A 86 5.74 -3.82 10.19
N TYR A 87 4.80 -3.57 11.07
CA TYR A 87 3.70 -4.50 11.35
C TYR A 87 2.62 -4.47 10.28
N ASP A 88 2.49 -3.36 9.59
CA ASP A 88 1.39 -3.08 8.67
C ASP A 88 1.90 -2.86 7.25
N THR A 89 2.80 -3.71 6.86
CA THR A 89 3.50 -3.63 5.59
C THR A 89 2.67 -4.19 4.44
N GLY A 90 2.79 -3.56 3.26
CA GLY A 90 2.27 -4.13 2.03
C GLY A 90 0.75 -4.08 1.89
N TYR A 91 0.11 -3.04 2.42
CA TYR A 91 -1.33 -2.85 2.26
C TYR A 91 -1.74 -2.33 0.87
N MET A 92 -0.77 -2.05 0.00
CA MET A 92 -1.01 -1.65 -1.38
C MET A 92 0.00 -2.27 -2.33
N SER A 93 -0.42 -2.50 -3.56
CA SER A 93 0.42 -3.02 -4.64
C SER A 93 -0.08 -2.56 -6.00
N LEU A 94 0.83 -2.46 -6.96
CA LEU A 94 0.59 -1.94 -8.30
C LEU A 94 0.99 -2.99 -9.33
N ASN A 95 0.14 -3.27 -10.29
CA ASN A 95 0.45 -4.18 -11.39
C ASN A 95 -0.42 -3.89 -12.60
N THR A 96 0.20 -3.74 -13.75
CA THR A 96 -0.47 -3.51 -15.05
C THR A 96 -1.49 -2.37 -15.03
N GLY A 97 -1.13 -1.25 -14.38
CA GLY A 97 -2.00 -0.07 -14.27
C GLY A 97 -3.13 -0.20 -13.25
N ARG A 98 -3.17 -1.28 -12.47
CA ARG A 98 -4.14 -1.48 -11.38
C ARG A 98 -3.46 -1.31 -10.04
N LEU A 99 -3.99 -0.42 -9.22
CA LEU A 99 -3.57 -0.22 -7.83
C LEU A 99 -4.55 -0.94 -6.91
N ALA A 100 -4.09 -1.98 -6.25
CA ALA A 100 -4.84 -2.63 -5.18
C ALA A 100 -4.44 -2.01 -3.83
N ILE A 101 -5.42 -1.65 -3.02
CA ILE A 101 -5.20 -1.03 -1.72
C ILE A 101 -6.19 -1.54 -0.69
N ALA A 102 -5.69 -1.98 0.47
CA ALA A 102 -6.52 -2.39 1.58
C ALA A 102 -7.19 -1.18 2.25
N VAL A 103 -8.50 -1.23 2.36
CA VAL A 103 -9.34 -0.21 2.97
C VAL A 103 -10.26 -0.88 3.97
N ASN A 104 -9.91 -0.84 5.25
CA ASN A 104 -10.65 -1.49 6.33
C ASN A 104 -10.83 -3.02 6.11
N ASP A 105 -12.03 -3.48 5.80
CA ASP A 105 -12.42 -4.88 5.58
C ASP A 105 -12.43 -5.32 4.11
N ALA A 106 -12.10 -4.41 3.21
CA ALA A 106 -12.08 -4.64 1.77
C ALA A 106 -10.73 -4.27 1.13
N CYS A 107 -10.58 -4.64 -0.14
CA CYS A 107 -9.52 -4.16 -1.00
C CYS A 107 -10.14 -3.46 -2.21
N ASP A 108 -9.87 -2.17 -2.34
CA ASP A 108 -10.22 -1.41 -3.53
C ASP A 108 -9.16 -1.60 -4.61
N VAL A 109 -9.61 -1.81 -5.83
CA VAL A 109 -8.76 -1.81 -7.03
C VAL A 109 -9.07 -0.55 -7.82
N LEU A 110 -8.06 0.30 -7.97
CA LEU A 110 -8.15 1.57 -8.67
C LEU A 110 -7.40 1.49 -10.00
N ASP A 111 -7.87 2.26 -10.98
CA ASP A 111 -7.08 2.58 -12.16
C ASP A 111 -5.94 3.53 -11.75
N ALA A 112 -4.70 3.12 -11.97
CA ALA A 112 -3.54 3.87 -11.50
C ALA A 112 -3.36 5.23 -12.21
N LEU A 113 -3.87 5.38 -13.43
CA LEU A 113 -3.73 6.62 -14.20
C LEU A 113 -4.75 7.69 -13.78
N SER A 114 -5.94 7.29 -13.39
CA SER A 114 -7.04 8.20 -13.06
C SER A 114 -7.46 8.23 -11.60
N GLY A 115 -7.01 7.27 -10.80
CA GLY A 115 -7.45 7.09 -9.43
C GLY A 115 -8.89 6.57 -9.29
N ASN A 116 -9.58 6.28 -10.40
CA ASN A 116 -10.96 5.81 -10.37
C ASN A 116 -11.02 4.37 -9.82
N ARG A 117 -11.99 4.12 -8.94
CA ARG A 117 -12.23 2.77 -8.45
C ARG A 117 -12.86 1.91 -9.55
N LEU A 118 -12.16 0.83 -9.88
CA LEU A 118 -12.61 -0.18 -10.83
C LEU A 118 -13.49 -1.22 -10.13
N GLU A 119 -13.01 -1.75 -9.01
CA GLU A 119 -13.64 -2.84 -8.26
C GLU A 119 -13.35 -2.71 -6.78
N SER A 120 -14.09 -3.44 -5.96
CA SER A 120 -13.85 -3.61 -4.52
C SER A 120 -14.11 -5.07 -4.17
N PHE A 121 -13.21 -5.66 -3.41
CA PHE A 121 -13.25 -7.07 -3.00
C PHE A 121 -13.33 -7.16 -1.49
N ASP A 122 -14.34 -7.88 -0.99
CA ASP A 122 -14.45 -8.22 0.42
C ASP A 122 -13.52 -9.38 0.79
N ILE A 123 -13.22 -9.52 2.07
CA ILE A 123 -12.53 -10.71 2.58
C ILE A 123 -13.42 -11.94 2.31
N PRO A 124 -12.89 -13.03 1.71
CA PRO A 124 -13.67 -14.23 1.48
C PRO A 124 -14.39 -14.75 2.73
N GLY A 125 -15.68 -15.04 2.58
CA GLY A 125 -16.53 -15.43 3.70
C GLY A 125 -17.01 -14.28 4.59
N ASN A 126 -16.60 -13.06 4.29
CA ASN A 126 -17.02 -11.81 4.97
C ASN A 126 -17.04 -11.93 6.51
N PRO A 127 -15.91 -12.29 7.14
CA PRO A 127 -15.85 -12.52 8.57
C PRO A 127 -16.02 -11.21 9.34
N VAL A 128 -17.00 -11.19 10.24
CA VAL A 128 -17.37 -9.99 11.01
C VAL A 128 -16.20 -9.48 11.85
N GLY A 129 -15.93 -8.18 11.76
CA GLY A 129 -14.91 -7.50 12.57
C GLY A 129 -13.46 -7.80 12.15
N LYS A 130 -13.26 -8.40 11.00
CA LYS A 130 -11.93 -8.63 10.43
C LYS A 130 -11.56 -7.54 9.44
N HIS A 131 -10.27 -7.25 9.34
CA HIS A 131 -9.72 -6.25 8.44
C HIS A 131 -8.77 -6.87 7.44
N TRP A 132 -8.74 -6.27 6.26
CA TRP A 132 -7.79 -6.62 5.22
C TRP A 132 -6.39 -6.14 5.60
N GLY A 133 -5.41 -7.03 5.55
CA GLY A 133 -4.02 -6.72 5.89
C GLY A 133 -3.14 -6.54 4.65
N TYR A 134 -2.31 -7.54 4.40
CA TYR A 134 -1.39 -7.57 3.26
C TYR A 134 -2.12 -7.65 1.93
N THR A 135 -1.59 -6.99 0.89
CA THR A 135 -2.20 -6.91 -0.43
C THR A 135 -1.14 -7.06 -1.52
N VAL A 136 -1.34 -8.03 -2.40
CA VAL A 136 -0.56 -8.18 -3.63
C VAL A 136 -1.51 -8.39 -4.81
N ILE A 137 -1.35 -7.59 -5.84
CA ILE A 137 -1.97 -7.83 -7.15
C ILE A 137 -0.90 -8.29 -8.13
N GLN A 138 -1.16 -9.41 -8.81
CA GLN A 138 -0.28 -9.93 -9.85
C GLN A 138 -1.11 -10.55 -10.96
N LYS A 139 -1.08 -9.95 -12.15
CA LYS A 139 -1.93 -10.32 -13.29
C LYS A 139 -3.42 -10.27 -12.89
N ASP A 140 -4.07 -11.42 -12.88
CA ASP A 140 -5.47 -11.62 -12.55
C ASP A 140 -5.70 -12.11 -11.11
N ARG A 141 -4.66 -12.15 -10.29
CA ARG A 141 -4.72 -12.62 -8.91
C ARG A 141 -4.52 -11.48 -7.92
N LEU A 142 -5.44 -11.41 -6.98
CA LEU A 142 -5.35 -10.58 -5.79
C LEU A 142 -5.14 -11.49 -4.59
N ILE A 143 -4.02 -11.33 -3.91
CA ILE A 143 -3.68 -12.07 -2.70
C ILE A 143 -3.82 -11.11 -1.53
N GLY A 144 -4.59 -11.50 -0.53
CA GLY A 144 -4.82 -10.73 0.67
C GLY A 144 -4.53 -11.54 1.93
N SER A 145 -4.47 -10.85 3.05
CA SER A 145 -4.46 -11.50 4.36
C SER A 145 -5.57 -10.96 5.26
N ILE A 146 -6.04 -11.80 6.16
CA ILE A 146 -6.87 -11.37 7.29
C ILE A 146 -5.90 -10.87 8.37
N GLN A 147 -6.11 -9.65 8.79
CA GLN A 147 -5.27 -9.01 9.79
C GLN A 147 -5.61 -9.52 11.19
N LYS A 148 -4.58 -9.76 12.01
CA LYS A 148 -4.77 -10.00 13.43
C LYS A 148 -5.32 -8.75 14.12
N GLU A 149 -6.12 -8.95 15.12
CA GLU A 149 -6.55 -7.88 16.00
C GLU A 149 -5.33 -7.13 16.55
N THR A 150 -5.38 -5.81 16.54
CA THR A 150 -4.28 -4.90 16.96
C THR A 150 -3.02 -4.90 16.09
N ALA A 151 -2.95 -5.68 15.03
CA ALA A 151 -1.77 -5.72 14.16
C ALA A 151 -1.62 -4.47 13.29
N SER A 152 -2.70 -3.74 13.06
CA SER A 152 -2.73 -2.49 12.29
C SER A 152 -3.23 -1.33 13.11
N ARG A 153 -2.71 -0.16 12.82
CA ARG A 153 -3.15 1.08 13.45
C ARG A 153 -3.55 2.08 12.39
N THR A 154 -4.79 2.49 12.48
CA THR A 154 -5.40 3.51 11.61
C THR A 154 -5.51 4.88 12.29
N THR A 155 -5.03 5.00 13.53
CA THR A 155 -5.00 6.25 14.30
C THR A 155 -3.61 6.48 14.90
N PRO A 156 -3.11 7.73 14.89
CA PRO A 156 -1.82 8.05 15.47
C PRO A 156 -1.84 7.85 17.01
N GLY A 157 -0.79 7.23 17.51
CA GLY A 157 -0.62 6.98 18.94
C GLY A 157 0.86 6.93 19.32
N TYR A 158 1.48 8.07 19.56
CA TYR A 158 2.91 8.18 19.80
C TYR A 158 3.44 7.30 20.94
N GLN A 159 2.76 7.25 22.07
CA GLN A 159 3.20 6.44 23.21
C GLN A 159 3.22 4.94 22.92
N GLN A 160 2.30 4.49 22.11
CA GLN A 160 2.14 3.10 21.76
C GLN A 160 3.16 2.66 20.68
N ILE A 161 3.52 3.57 19.78
CA ILE A 161 4.55 3.34 18.76
C ILE A 161 5.93 3.18 19.40
N ASP A 162 6.24 3.98 20.40
CA ASP A 162 7.51 3.93 21.11
C ASP A 162 7.68 2.62 21.88
N SER A 163 6.60 2.09 22.46
CA SER A 163 6.61 0.79 23.14
C SER A 163 6.77 -0.38 22.17
N ASP A 164 6.15 -0.32 21.01
CA ASP A 164 6.24 -1.37 19.99
C ASP A 164 7.61 -1.41 19.32
N TYR A 165 8.25 -0.26 19.17
CA TYR A 165 9.60 -0.17 18.64
C TYR A 165 10.65 -0.85 19.52
N ARG A 166 10.41 -0.87 20.84
CA ARG A 166 11.30 -1.46 21.84
C ARG A 166 11.00 -2.93 22.10
N ASN A 167 9.81 -3.39 21.77
CA ASN A 167 9.41 -4.79 21.90
C ASN A 167 9.86 -5.57 20.66
N ASN A 168 11.05 -6.15 20.71
CA ASN A 168 11.59 -7.08 19.71
C ASN A 168 10.77 -8.38 19.57
N GLN A 169 9.45 -8.31 19.57
CA GLN A 169 8.64 -9.51 19.40
C GLN A 169 8.44 -9.80 17.89
N PRO A 170 8.63 -11.04 17.47
CA PRO A 170 8.31 -11.45 16.11
C PRO A 170 6.81 -11.30 15.90
N LEU A 171 6.42 -10.42 15.00
CA LEU A 171 5.03 -10.10 14.76
C LEU A 171 4.55 -10.80 13.51
N VAL A 172 3.77 -11.82 13.74
CA VAL A 172 2.90 -12.36 12.70
C VAL A 172 1.63 -11.52 12.70
N THR A 173 1.50 -10.67 11.70
CA THR A 173 0.40 -9.70 11.60
C THR A 173 -0.85 -10.27 10.96
N SER A 174 -0.76 -11.44 10.34
CA SER A 174 -1.86 -12.08 9.63
C SER A 174 -2.34 -13.35 10.33
N GLU A 175 -3.67 -13.56 10.34
CA GLU A 175 -4.30 -14.79 10.81
C GLU A 175 -4.40 -15.84 9.69
N ALA A 176 -4.70 -15.38 8.48
CA ALA A 176 -4.86 -16.22 7.29
C ALA A 176 -4.44 -15.47 6.04
N LEU A 177 -4.13 -16.22 5.00
CA LEU A 177 -3.93 -15.75 3.62
C LEU A 177 -5.07 -16.28 2.75
N PHE A 178 -5.43 -15.50 1.73
CA PHE A 178 -6.42 -15.91 0.75
C PHE A 178 -6.09 -15.34 -0.63
N GLY A 179 -6.67 -15.92 -1.68
CA GLY A 179 -6.53 -15.45 -3.04
C GLY A 179 -7.89 -15.29 -3.71
N ILE A 180 -7.98 -14.28 -4.58
CA ILE A 180 -9.18 -13.96 -5.36
C ILE A 180 -8.73 -13.85 -6.82
N SER A 181 -9.49 -14.46 -7.74
CA SER A 181 -9.39 -14.17 -9.17
C SER A 181 -10.14 -12.88 -9.48
N ILE A 182 -9.43 -11.90 -10.05
CA ILE A 182 -10.04 -10.60 -10.41
C ILE A 182 -11.03 -10.78 -11.58
N ASN A 183 -10.71 -11.67 -12.53
CA ASN A 183 -11.56 -11.91 -13.70
C ASN A 183 -12.72 -12.87 -13.39
N GLU A 184 -12.54 -13.75 -12.41
CA GLU A 184 -13.52 -14.75 -11.98
C GLU A 184 -13.58 -14.77 -10.45
N PRO A 185 -14.28 -13.81 -9.81
CA PRO A 185 -14.28 -13.67 -8.35
C PRO A 185 -14.81 -14.87 -7.56
N LYS A 186 -15.41 -15.85 -8.25
CA LYS A 186 -15.90 -17.10 -7.63
C LYS A 186 -14.77 -18.09 -7.29
N ASP A 187 -13.60 -17.93 -7.92
CA ASP A 187 -12.41 -18.74 -7.64
C ASP A 187 -11.63 -18.12 -6.48
N GLN A 188 -12.07 -18.43 -5.27
CA GLN A 188 -11.41 -18.02 -4.02
C GLN A 188 -10.79 -19.25 -3.34
N TRP A 189 -9.60 -19.08 -2.77
CA TRP A 189 -8.89 -20.13 -2.01
C TRP A 189 -8.19 -19.58 -0.78
#